data_565378ab68b9a4de75bb3622b4097df0
#
_entry.id   565378ab68b9a4de75bb3622b4097df0
#
_cell.length_a   1.000
_cell.length_b   1.000
_cell.length_c   1.000
_cell.angle_alpha   90.00
_cell.angle_beta   90.00
_cell.angle_gamma   90.00
#
_symmetry.space_group_name_H-M   'P 1'
#
loop_
_entity.id
_entity.type
_entity.pdbx_description
1 polymer ?
#
loop_
_entity_poly.entity_id
_entity_poly.type
_entity_poly.pdbx_seq_one_letter_code
_entity_poly.pdbx_strand_id
1 'polypeptide(L)'
;MNGTRLAVAATIVLWLTTPSHAQDAGSRAAGVAPQPPKSLKVAAVQFRSCRDLDKNVAGITSQIRRLAKEGVRVAVFPECALTGYFEDVVKTTTAEQLADAERRVANACREVGIYAVVGTPYRDGGKLYNSAAVIDPSGRVIERYHKIQLAESWPTPGDHLSVLRVDGVPCSVIICHDERYPELVRLPVLAGARVIFYLSHESGIRQESKLGPYRAQIQARAVENTVYVVHANAPANDDLSGSHGQSRVIAPDGNIFGEVSMFGEEVVTADLDLRRATAVNALNSLAQGPLTDWWKEGVKRVRIVEVGSPAPVESRR
;
A
#
# COMPACT_ATOMS: atom_id res chain seq x y z
N MET A 1 5.06 -28.47 -50.90
CA MET A 1 4.22 -29.54 -50.27
C MET A 1 3.58 -28.92 -49.05
N ASN A 2 2.34 -28.85 -49.08
CA ASN A 2 1.26 -28.30 -48.29
C ASN A 2 1.50 -28.17 -46.76
N GLY A 3 1.48 -26.93 -46.28
CA GLY A 3 1.36 -26.61 -44.87
C GLY A 3 -0.05 -26.17 -44.54
N THR A 4 -0.75 -26.96 -43.78
CA THR A 4 -2.15 -26.70 -43.35
C THR A 4 -2.15 -25.80 -42.11
N ARG A 5 -2.74 -24.63 -42.22
CA ARG A 5 -3.03 -23.75 -41.09
C ARG A 5 -4.33 -24.17 -40.40
N LEU A 6 -4.26 -24.56 -39.15
CA LEU A 6 -5.46 -24.74 -38.32
C LEU A 6 -5.90 -23.37 -37.78
N ALA A 7 -7.10 -22.97 -38.15
CA ALA A 7 -7.83 -21.85 -37.54
C ALA A 7 -8.61 -22.40 -36.34
N VAL A 8 -8.39 -21.82 -35.15
CA VAL A 8 -9.20 -22.11 -33.96
C VAL A 8 -10.36 -21.13 -33.94
N ALA A 9 -11.55 -21.66 -34.18
CA ALA A 9 -12.82 -20.88 -34.07
C ALA A 9 -13.23 -20.81 -32.58
N ALA A 10 -13.39 -19.58 -32.07
CA ALA A 10 -13.95 -19.35 -30.75
C ALA A 10 -15.49 -19.44 -30.83
N THR A 11 -16.08 -20.42 -30.17
CA THR A 11 -17.52 -20.60 -30.06
C THR A 11 -18.04 -19.74 -28.92
N ILE A 12 -18.81 -18.69 -29.28
CA ILE A 12 -19.55 -17.88 -28.31
C ILE A 12 -20.87 -18.60 -28.04
N VAL A 13 -21.10 -19.04 -26.80
CA VAL A 13 -22.37 -19.62 -26.36
C VAL A 13 -23.29 -18.45 -25.92
N LEU A 14 -24.27 -18.14 -26.73
CA LEU A 14 -25.37 -17.24 -26.39
C LEU A 14 -26.43 -18.02 -25.59
N TRP A 15 -26.68 -17.60 -24.35
CA TRP A 15 -27.85 -18.05 -23.61
C TRP A 15 -29.06 -17.13 -23.96
N LEU A 16 -30.00 -17.69 -24.69
CA LEU A 16 -31.32 -17.07 -24.91
C LEU A 16 -32.23 -17.41 -23.73
N THR A 17 -32.58 -16.40 -22.92
CA THR A 17 -33.67 -16.52 -21.93
C THR A 17 -34.89 -15.78 -22.44
N THR A 18 -36.00 -16.46 -22.47
CA THR A 18 -37.34 -15.94 -22.80
C THR A 18 -37.85 -14.99 -21.70
N PRO A 19 -38.57 -13.93 -22.01
CA PRO A 19 -39.11 -13.01 -21.01
C PRO A 19 -40.36 -13.55 -20.33
N SER A 20 -40.36 -13.64 -19.02
CA SER A 20 -41.54 -13.77 -18.18
C SER A 20 -42.01 -12.37 -17.76
N HIS A 21 -43.27 -12.06 -18.05
CA HIS A 21 -43.96 -10.84 -17.59
C HIS A 21 -44.08 -10.84 -16.06
N ALA A 22 -43.50 -9.83 -15.41
CA ALA A 22 -43.86 -9.40 -14.07
C ALA A 22 -43.74 -7.86 -13.99
N GLN A 23 -44.79 -7.27 -13.44
CA GLN A 23 -45.15 -5.88 -13.43
C GLN A 23 -44.21 -4.94 -12.68
N ASP A 24 -44.25 -3.70 -13.12
CA ASP A 24 -43.79 -2.43 -12.53
C ASP A 24 -43.45 -2.43 -11.04
N ALA A 25 -42.16 -2.16 -10.75
CA ALA A 25 -41.72 -1.51 -9.52
C ALA A 25 -40.51 -0.61 -9.85
N GLY A 26 -40.71 0.68 -9.68
CA GLY A 26 -39.84 1.83 -9.83
C GLY A 26 -38.38 1.61 -10.18
N SER A 27 -37.98 1.96 -11.39
CA SER A 27 -36.63 2.09 -11.87
C SER A 27 -35.87 3.15 -11.05
N ARG A 28 -35.17 2.72 -9.98
CA ARG A 28 -34.03 3.46 -9.49
C ARG A 28 -32.89 3.20 -10.48
N ALA A 29 -32.52 4.23 -11.24
CA ALA A 29 -31.35 4.21 -12.10
C ALA A 29 -30.16 3.70 -11.29
N ALA A 30 -29.63 2.52 -11.63
CA ALA A 30 -28.40 2.01 -11.14
C ALA A 30 -27.31 3.00 -11.59
N GLY A 31 -26.80 3.83 -10.67
CA GLY A 31 -25.74 4.77 -10.95
C GLY A 31 -24.56 3.99 -11.53
N VAL A 32 -24.11 4.37 -12.72
CA VAL A 32 -22.89 3.85 -13.33
C VAL A 32 -21.78 4.09 -12.33
N ALA A 33 -21.16 3.02 -11.84
CA ALA A 33 -20.02 3.13 -10.94
C ALA A 33 -18.96 4.05 -11.59
N PRO A 34 -18.45 5.07 -10.89
CA PRO A 34 -17.51 6.00 -11.47
C PRO A 34 -16.32 5.22 -12.01
N GLN A 35 -15.92 5.51 -13.25
CA GLN A 35 -14.74 4.89 -13.83
C GLN A 35 -13.51 5.28 -13.00
N PRO A 36 -12.60 4.35 -12.73
CA PRO A 36 -11.38 4.66 -11.98
C PRO A 36 -10.60 5.80 -12.70
N PRO A 37 -9.97 6.69 -11.96
CA PRO A 37 -9.19 7.79 -12.55
C PRO A 37 -8.09 7.22 -13.44
N LYS A 38 -7.71 7.99 -14.47
CA LYS A 38 -6.64 7.60 -15.41
C LYS A 38 -5.25 7.75 -14.78
N SER A 39 -5.11 8.58 -13.76
CA SER A 39 -3.86 8.86 -13.06
C SER A 39 -4.10 9.05 -11.56
N LEU A 40 -3.04 8.84 -10.78
CA LEU A 40 -3.00 9.12 -9.35
C LEU A 40 -1.68 9.83 -9.02
N LYS A 41 -1.74 11.05 -8.49
CA LYS A 41 -0.54 11.76 -8.05
C LYS A 41 -0.18 11.36 -6.63
N VAL A 42 1.01 10.77 -6.48
CA VAL A 42 1.52 10.21 -5.22
C VAL A 42 2.76 10.95 -4.74
N ALA A 43 3.05 10.83 -3.45
CA ALA A 43 4.31 11.24 -2.86
C ALA A 43 4.87 10.13 -1.96
N ALA A 44 6.13 9.74 -2.17
CA ALA A 44 6.91 8.98 -1.20
C ALA A 44 7.75 9.97 -0.41
N VAL A 45 7.47 10.07 0.89
CA VAL A 45 8.08 11.04 1.80
C VAL A 45 9.22 10.36 2.55
N GLN A 46 10.45 10.81 2.33
CA GLN A 46 11.60 10.43 3.14
C GLN A 46 11.61 11.28 4.40
N PHE A 47 11.05 10.74 5.47
CA PHE A 47 10.81 11.46 6.71
C PHE A 47 11.74 10.96 7.83
N ARG A 48 12.41 11.90 8.50
CA ARG A 48 13.28 11.63 9.66
C ARG A 48 12.49 11.78 10.95
N SER A 49 12.04 10.65 11.48
CA SER A 49 11.41 10.64 12.81
C SER A 49 12.45 10.79 13.92
N CYS A 50 12.07 11.48 14.97
CA CYS A 50 12.83 11.58 16.22
C CYS A 50 12.09 10.85 17.37
N ARG A 51 12.66 10.90 18.58
CA ARG A 51 12.05 10.25 19.77
C ARG A 51 10.87 11.01 20.37
N ASP A 52 10.54 12.15 19.81
CA ASP A 52 9.46 13.04 20.26
C ASP A 52 8.24 12.88 19.33
N LEU A 53 7.19 12.26 19.86
CA LEU A 53 5.95 11.99 19.14
C LEU A 53 5.30 13.27 18.60
N ASP A 54 5.30 14.35 19.37
CA ASP A 54 4.67 15.61 18.97
C ASP A 54 5.40 16.28 17.82
N LYS A 55 6.74 16.22 17.81
CA LYS A 55 7.55 16.73 16.70
C LYS A 55 7.32 15.91 15.44
N ASN A 56 7.24 14.60 15.56
CA ASN A 56 6.95 13.72 14.42
C ASN A 56 5.57 14.03 13.82
N VAL A 57 4.54 14.16 14.66
CA VAL A 57 3.19 14.55 14.23
C VAL A 57 3.21 15.91 13.54
N ALA A 58 3.90 16.91 14.12
CA ALA A 58 4.00 18.24 13.53
C ALA A 58 4.68 18.19 12.14
N GLY A 59 5.78 17.44 12.00
CA GLY A 59 6.47 17.24 10.73
C GLY A 59 5.58 16.55 9.68
N ILE A 60 4.94 15.43 10.03
CA ILE A 60 4.03 14.70 9.15
C ILE A 60 2.88 15.58 8.69
N THR A 61 2.21 16.27 9.60
CA THR A 61 1.08 17.15 9.25
C THR A 61 1.51 18.35 8.39
N SER A 62 2.70 18.89 8.61
CA SER A 62 3.31 19.93 7.77
C SER A 62 3.52 19.43 6.34
N GLN A 63 4.08 18.23 6.17
CA GLN A 63 4.28 17.61 4.85
C GLN A 63 2.94 17.36 4.15
N ILE A 64 1.93 16.82 4.85
CA ILE A 64 0.58 16.62 4.31
C ILE A 64 0.02 17.91 3.73
N ARG A 65 0.07 19.04 4.51
CA ARG A 65 -0.43 20.33 4.04
C ARG A 65 0.35 20.89 2.87
N ARG A 66 1.67 20.70 2.84
CA ARG A 66 2.52 21.12 1.73
C ARG A 66 2.18 20.36 0.46
N LEU A 67 2.14 19.02 0.54
CA LEU A 67 1.92 18.14 -0.60
C LEU A 67 0.52 18.31 -1.21
N ALA A 68 -0.49 18.59 -0.38
CA ALA A 68 -1.83 18.92 -0.89
C ALA A 68 -1.83 20.16 -1.78
N LYS A 69 -1.06 21.20 -1.45
CA LYS A 69 -0.91 22.39 -2.30
C LYS A 69 -0.22 22.10 -3.63
N GLU A 70 0.59 21.05 -3.69
CA GLU A 70 1.24 20.56 -4.90
C GLU A 70 0.35 19.60 -5.72
N GLY A 71 -0.90 19.39 -5.28
CA GLY A 71 -1.89 18.52 -5.95
C GLY A 71 -1.67 17.03 -5.72
N VAL A 72 -0.86 16.63 -4.73
CA VAL A 72 -0.71 15.23 -4.35
C VAL A 72 -2.02 14.70 -3.79
N ARG A 73 -2.39 13.48 -4.16
CA ARG A 73 -3.61 12.81 -3.68
C ARG A 73 -3.35 11.85 -2.53
N VAL A 74 -2.16 11.23 -2.49
CA VAL A 74 -1.76 10.37 -1.37
C VAL A 74 -0.29 10.57 -1.02
N ALA A 75 -0.02 10.81 0.27
CA ALA A 75 1.33 10.89 0.83
C ALA A 75 1.64 9.62 1.63
N VAL A 76 2.76 8.97 1.32
CA VAL A 76 3.22 7.75 1.98
C VAL A 76 4.42 8.09 2.85
N PHE A 77 4.37 7.71 4.13
CA PHE A 77 5.42 7.96 5.12
C PHE A 77 6.09 6.64 5.55
N PRO A 78 7.31 6.69 6.09
CA PRO A 78 8.06 5.50 6.50
C PRO A 78 7.38 4.63 7.57
N GLU A 79 7.90 3.44 7.75
CA GLU A 79 7.63 2.55 8.88
C GLU A 79 7.88 3.26 10.21
N CYS A 80 6.97 3.12 11.17
CA CYS A 80 7.02 3.77 12.49
C CYS A 80 7.20 5.30 12.44
N ALA A 81 6.71 5.99 11.40
CA ALA A 81 6.94 7.43 11.23
C ALA A 81 6.44 8.26 12.42
N LEU A 82 5.38 7.83 13.12
CA LEU A 82 4.86 8.56 14.28
C LEU A 82 5.79 8.49 15.50
N THR A 83 6.40 7.36 15.80
CA THR A 83 7.24 7.17 16.99
C THR A 83 8.74 7.21 16.70
N GLY A 84 9.12 7.12 15.43
CA GLY A 84 10.45 6.67 15.02
C GLY A 84 10.61 5.16 15.25
N TYR A 85 11.61 4.58 14.61
CA TYR A 85 11.96 3.15 14.75
C TYR A 85 12.87 2.93 15.97
N PHE A 86 12.40 3.40 17.14
CA PHE A 86 13.08 3.27 18.43
C PHE A 86 12.27 2.33 19.31
N GLU A 87 12.78 1.12 19.54
CA GLU A 87 12.05 0.07 20.24
C GLU A 87 11.56 0.47 21.63
N ASP A 88 12.39 1.20 22.39
CA ASP A 88 12.04 1.71 23.71
C ASP A 88 10.89 2.74 23.66
N VAL A 89 10.92 3.66 22.67
CA VAL A 89 9.82 4.64 22.44
C VAL A 89 8.55 3.90 22.04
N VAL A 90 8.64 2.96 21.09
CA VAL A 90 7.50 2.15 20.63
C VAL A 90 6.87 1.38 21.80
N LYS A 91 7.69 0.77 22.67
CA LYS A 91 7.21 -0.01 23.82
C LYS A 91 6.58 0.84 24.93
N THR A 92 7.03 2.08 25.11
CA THR A 92 6.56 2.96 26.19
C THR A 92 5.43 3.90 25.77
N THR A 93 5.25 4.19 24.48
CA THR A 93 4.14 5.02 24.01
C THR A 93 2.81 4.31 24.23
N THR A 94 1.87 4.97 24.91
CA THR A 94 0.58 4.36 25.26
C THR A 94 -0.40 4.33 24.08
N ALA A 95 -1.47 3.53 24.20
CA ALA A 95 -2.52 3.46 23.18
C ALA A 95 -3.20 4.83 22.97
N GLU A 96 -3.41 5.57 24.06
CA GLU A 96 -4.03 6.90 24.04
C GLU A 96 -3.14 7.92 23.32
N GLN A 97 -1.83 7.88 23.58
CA GLN A 97 -0.87 8.76 22.90
C GLN A 97 -0.81 8.46 21.40
N LEU A 98 -0.79 7.18 21.01
CA LEU A 98 -0.83 6.79 19.60
C LEU A 98 -2.14 7.21 18.92
N ALA A 99 -3.29 7.01 19.59
CA ALA A 99 -4.59 7.42 19.08
C ALA A 99 -4.71 8.95 18.93
N ASP A 100 -4.16 9.73 19.87
CA ASP A 100 -4.11 11.18 19.75
C ASP A 100 -3.25 11.64 18.57
N ALA A 101 -2.04 11.09 18.45
CA ALA A 101 -1.13 11.39 17.36
C ALA A 101 -1.78 11.10 15.99
N GLU A 102 -2.39 9.93 15.85
CA GLU A 102 -3.07 9.52 14.63
C GLU A 102 -4.28 10.43 14.32
N ARG A 103 -5.07 10.80 15.33
CA ARG A 103 -6.19 11.74 15.17
C ARG A 103 -5.72 13.10 14.65
N ARG A 104 -4.58 13.60 15.10
CA ARG A 104 -4.00 14.88 14.63
C ARG A 104 -3.58 14.78 13.16
N VAL A 105 -3.00 13.65 12.73
CA VAL A 105 -2.68 13.40 11.33
C VAL A 105 -3.96 13.28 10.51
N ALA A 106 -4.96 12.57 11.00
CA ALA A 106 -6.28 12.44 10.37
C ALA A 106 -6.98 13.79 10.18
N ASN A 107 -6.88 14.67 11.16
CA ASN A 107 -7.39 16.04 11.06
C ASN A 107 -6.69 16.82 9.94
N ALA A 108 -5.37 16.70 9.80
CA ALA A 108 -4.66 17.35 8.70
C ALA A 108 -5.08 16.79 7.32
N CYS A 109 -5.27 15.49 7.20
CA CYS A 109 -5.80 14.89 5.97
C CYS A 109 -7.19 15.46 5.62
N ARG A 110 -8.08 15.56 6.60
CA ARG A 110 -9.43 16.14 6.43
C ARG A 110 -9.39 17.62 6.05
N GLU A 111 -8.51 18.40 6.67
CA GLU A 111 -8.34 19.82 6.42
C GLU A 111 -8.01 20.12 4.95
N VAL A 112 -7.13 19.31 4.36
CA VAL A 112 -6.60 19.56 3.01
C VAL A 112 -7.08 18.56 1.95
N GLY A 113 -7.88 17.56 2.31
CA GLY A 113 -8.56 16.66 1.39
C GLY A 113 -7.67 15.65 0.67
N ILE A 114 -6.62 15.11 1.32
CA ILE A 114 -5.74 14.07 0.75
C ILE A 114 -5.70 12.81 1.60
N TYR A 115 -5.27 11.71 0.99
CA TYR A 115 -4.96 10.48 1.72
C TYR A 115 -3.56 10.54 2.34
N ALA A 116 -3.37 9.85 3.45
CA ALA A 116 -2.05 9.55 4.00
C ALA A 116 -1.93 8.07 4.35
N VAL A 117 -0.76 7.49 4.09
CA VAL A 117 -0.37 6.16 4.56
C VAL A 117 0.79 6.34 5.52
N VAL A 118 0.57 6.09 6.81
CA VAL A 118 1.52 6.46 7.86
C VAL A 118 1.90 5.25 8.69
N GLY A 119 3.21 4.99 8.78
CA GLY A 119 3.75 3.97 9.68
C GLY A 119 3.57 4.38 11.14
N THR A 120 2.94 3.52 11.92
CA THR A 120 2.64 3.75 13.33
C THR A 120 2.57 2.44 14.10
N PRO A 121 3.11 2.35 15.31
CA PRO A 121 2.74 1.27 16.21
C PRO A 121 1.24 1.33 16.52
N TYR A 122 0.65 0.19 16.79
CA TYR A 122 -0.75 0.10 17.19
C TYR A 122 -0.92 -0.88 18.36
N ARG A 123 -1.77 -0.54 19.32
CA ARG A 123 -2.05 -1.37 20.48
C ARG A 123 -3.51 -1.77 20.51
N ASP A 124 -3.75 -3.06 20.57
CA ASP A 124 -5.09 -3.63 20.74
C ASP A 124 -5.05 -4.94 21.51
N GLY A 125 -6.02 -5.17 22.39
CA GLY A 125 -6.18 -6.42 23.14
C GLY A 125 -4.92 -6.89 23.88
N GLY A 126 -4.07 -5.97 24.36
CA GLY A 126 -2.78 -6.27 24.99
C GLY A 126 -1.66 -6.61 24.02
N LYS A 127 -1.92 -6.61 22.73
CA LYS A 127 -0.93 -6.80 21.66
C LYS A 127 -0.37 -5.47 21.18
N LEU A 128 0.86 -5.51 20.66
CA LEU A 128 1.53 -4.38 20.03
C LEU A 128 1.86 -4.79 18.60
N TYR A 129 1.49 -3.95 17.64
CA TYR A 129 1.70 -4.19 16.21
C TYR A 129 2.59 -3.12 15.59
N ASN A 130 3.39 -3.52 14.61
CA ASN A 130 4.00 -2.61 13.65
C ASN A 130 3.01 -2.43 12.49
N SER A 131 2.48 -1.22 12.30
CA SER A 131 1.31 -1.00 11.47
C SER A 131 1.48 0.15 10.50
N ALA A 132 0.64 0.16 9.47
CA ALA A 132 0.38 1.30 8.61
C ALA A 132 -1.10 1.68 8.71
N ALA A 133 -1.38 2.92 9.08
CA ALA A 133 -2.72 3.50 9.04
C ALA A 133 -2.94 4.17 7.69
N VAL A 134 -4.00 3.80 6.98
CA VAL A 134 -4.45 4.46 5.76
C VAL A 134 -5.59 5.39 6.11
N ILE A 135 -5.37 6.68 5.96
CA ILE A 135 -6.28 7.76 6.35
C ILE A 135 -6.87 8.39 5.08
N ASP A 136 -8.20 8.49 5.02
CA ASP A 136 -8.91 9.08 3.89
C ASP A 136 -9.05 10.62 3.99
N PRO A 137 -9.48 11.30 2.91
CA PRO A 137 -9.70 12.75 2.91
C PRO A 137 -10.79 13.24 3.87
N SER A 138 -11.57 12.36 4.47
CA SER A 138 -12.54 12.72 5.53
C SER A 138 -11.91 12.63 6.93
N GLY A 139 -10.65 12.20 7.03
CA GLY A 139 -9.95 11.98 8.29
C GLY A 139 -10.33 10.66 8.98
N ARG A 140 -10.81 9.67 8.24
CA ARG A 140 -11.06 8.33 8.78
C ARG A 140 -9.90 7.40 8.48
N VAL A 141 -9.53 6.57 9.43
CA VAL A 141 -8.68 5.41 9.16
C VAL A 141 -9.56 4.37 8.46
N ILE A 142 -9.32 4.16 7.17
CA ILE A 142 -10.09 3.23 6.34
C ILE A 142 -9.50 1.83 6.29
N GLU A 143 -8.21 1.71 6.61
CA GLU A 143 -7.50 0.43 6.71
C GLU A 143 -6.35 0.57 7.69
N ARG A 144 -6.06 -0.53 8.38
CA ARG A 144 -4.87 -0.68 9.24
C ARG A 144 -4.21 -2.01 8.90
N TYR A 145 -3.13 -1.92 8.16
CA TYR A 145 -2.30 -3.06 7.86
C TYR A 145 -1.30 -3.29 8.99
N HIS A 146 -1.20 -4.52 9.46
CA HIS A 146 -0.18 -4.95 10.42
C HIS A 146 0.90 -5.74 9.69
N LYS A 147 2.17 -5.43 9.94
CA LYS A 147 3.31 -6.15 9.37
C LYS A 147 3.19 -7.64 9.65
N ILE A 148 3.26 -8.46 8.59
CA ILE A 148 3.08 -9.90 8.68
C ILE A 148 4.41 -10.60 8.93
N GLN A 149 5.44 -10.23 8.17
CA GLN A 149 6.77 -10.82 8.29
C GLN A 149 7.66 -9.91 9.15
N LEU A 150 7.91 -10.36 10.36
CA LEU A 150 8.62 -9.57 11.35
C LEU A 150 10.14 -9.70 11.22
N ALA A 151 10.85 -8.58 11.27
CA ALA A 151 12.29 -8.52 11.50
C ALA A 151 12.61 -8.18 12.97
N GLU A 152 11.61 -7.70 13.69
CA GLU A 152 11.64 -7.28 15.08
C GLU A 152 11.08 -8.36 16.00
N SER A 153 11.43 -8.31 17.28
CA SER A 153 10.91 -9.23 18.30
C SER A 153 9.74 -8.66 19.10
N TRP A 154 9.42 -7.37 18.96
CA TRP A 154 8.43 -6.69 19.78
C TRP A 154 7.00 -6.71 19.22
N PRO A 155 6.75 -6.75 17.89
CA PRO A 155 5.39 -6.72 17.40
C PRO A 155 4.75 -8.10 17.33
N THR A 156 3.43 -8.10 17.41
CA THR A 156 2.61 -9.24 17.01
C THR A 156 2.47 -9.24 15.48
N PRO A 157 2.60 -10.38 14.79
CA PRO A 157 2.39 -10.42 13.35
C PRO A 157 0.94 -10.12 12.96
N GLY A 158 0.76 -9.47 11.81
CA GLY A 158 -0.54 -9.28 11.18
C GLY A 158 -1.13 -10.59 10.66
N ASP A 159 -2.43 -10.61 10.44
CA ASP A 159 -3.20 -11.80 10.07
C ASP A 159 -3.96 -11.67 8.75
N HIS A 160 -3.87 -10.52 8.08
CA HIS A 160 -4.59 -10.29 6.83
C HIS A 160 -3.82 -9.44 5.82
N LEU A 161 -4.14 -9.69 4.55
CA LEU A 161 -3.81 -8.84 3.42
C LEU A 161 -5.06 -8.09 3.00
N SER A 162 -4.91 -6.87 2.47
CA SER A 162 -6.05 -6.07 2.03
C SER A 162 -5.82 -5.41 0.67
N VAL A 163 -6.93 -5.16 -0.03
CA VAL A 163 -7.02 -4.24 -1.15
C VAL A 163 -8.03 -3.17 -0.77
N LEU A 164 -7.59 -1.94 -0.77
CA LEU A 164 -8.39 -0.75 -0.46
C LEU A 164 -8.44 0.19 -1.66
N ARG A 165 -9.37 1.16 -1.66
CA ARG A 165 -9.47 2.12 -2.74
C ARG A 165 -9.02 3.52 -2.31
N VAL A 166 -8.08 4.08 -3.08
CA VAL A 166 -7.64 5.47 -2.97
C VAL A 166 -8.10 6.20 -4.22
N ASP A 167 -9.03 7.12 -4.10
CA ASP A 167 -9.69 7.79 -5.24
C ASP A 167 -10.19 6.79 -6.31
N GLY A 168 -10.73 5.65 -5.86
CA GLY A 168 -11.19 4.59 -6.75
C GLY A 168 -10.10 3.66 -7.29
N VAL A 169 -8.82 3.97 -7.08
CA VAL A 169 -7.67 3.13 -7.47
C VAL A 169 -7.47 2.02 -6.45
N PRO A 170 -7.47 0.74 -6.84
CA PRO A 170 -7.20 -0.34 -5.91
C PRO A 170 -5.72 -0.40 -5.53
N CYS A 171 -5.45 -0.30 -4.24
CA CYS A 171 -4.11 -0.24 -3.65
C CYS A 171 -3.95 -1.31 -2.57
N SER A 172 -2.72 -1.63 -2.22
CA SER A 172 -2.37 -2.45 -1.05
C SER A 172 -1.18 -1.87 -0.31
N VAL A 173 -0.90 -2.39 0.87
CA VAL A 173 0.18 -1.92 1.75
C VAL A 173 1.07 -3.09 2.14
N ILE A 174 2.38 -2.85 2.21
CA ILE A 174 3.38 -3.73 2.85
C ILE A 174 4.34 -2.92 3.70
N ILE A 175 4.96 -3.56 4.70
CA ILE A 175 5.90 -2.89 5.62
C ILE A 175 7.24 -3.63 5.63
N CYS A 176 8.30 -2.94 5.21
CA CYS A 176 9.73 -3.30 5.35
C CYS A 176 10.00 -4.77 5.00
N HIS A 177 10.25 -5.63 5.97
CA HIS A 177 10.61 -7.04 5.77
C HIS A 177 9.58 -7.87 4.98
N ASP A 178 8.33 -7.41 4.88
CA ASP A 178 7.31 -8.04 4.03
C ASP A 178 7.74 -8.11 2.55
N GLU A 179 8.61 -7.20 2.10
CA GLU A 179 9.09 -7.17 0.71
C GLU A 179 9.78 -8.47 0.27
N ARG A 180 10.37 -9.20 1.22
CA ARG A 180 11.10 -10.46 0.94
C ARG A 180 10.19 -11.60 0.55
N TYR A 181 8.89 -11.43 0.76
CA TYR A 181 7.87 -12.46 0.58
C TYR A 181 6.95 -12.06 -0.59
N PRO A 182 7.23 -12.57 -1.81
CA PRO A 182 6.50 -12.18 -3.02
C PRO A 182 5.00 -12.35 -2.91
N GLU A 183 4.54 -13.32 -2.11
CA GLU A 183 3.14 -13.64 -1.90
C GLU A 183 2.36 -12.46 -1.30
N LEU A 184 3.01 -11.67 -0.42
CA LEU A 184 2.39 -10.52 0.25
C LEU A 184 2.07 -9.36 -0.73
N VAL A 185 2.69 -9.36 -1.90
CA VAL A 185 2.37 -8.45 -3.01
C VAL A 185 1.53 -9.16 -4.07
N ARG A 186 1.90 -10.39 -4.44
CA ARG A 186 1.22 -11.13 -5.50
C ARG A 186 -0.26 -11.35 -5.20
N LEU A 187 -0.62 -11.77 -3.98
CA LEU A 187 -2.01 -12.05 -3.62
C LEU A 187 -2.90 -10.80 -3.68
N PRO A 188 -2.54 -9.64 -3.09
CA PRO A 188 -3.31 -8.40 -3.28
C PRO A 188 -3.42 -7.96 -4.74
N VAL A 189 -2.37 -8.12 -5.55
CA VAL A 189 -2.42 -7.78 -6.97
C VAL A 189 -3.39 -8.69 -7.72
N LEU A 190 -3.40 -9.98 -7.44
CA LEU A 190 -4.37 -10.93 -7.99
C LEU A 190 -5.81 -10.61 -7.52
N ALA A 191 -5.97 -10.06 -6.31
CA ALA A 191 -7.24 -9.57 -5.77
C ALA A 191 -7.63 -8.18 -6.31
N GLY A 192 -6.80 -7.57 -7.16
CA GLY A 192 -7.13 -6.35 -7.89
C GLY A 192 -6.21 -5.14 -7.65
N ALA A 193 -5.28 -5.16 -6.70
CA ALA A 193 -4.38 -4.03 -6.45
C ALA A 193 -3.57 -3.64 -7.69
N ARG A 194 -3.33 -2.35 -7.87
CA ARG A 194 -2.56 -1.76 -8.98
C ARG A 194 -1.44 -0.86 -8.51
N VAL A 195 -1.50 -0.42 -7.25
CA VAL A 195 -0.47 0.38 -6.58
C VAL A 195 -0.17 -0.27 -5.23
N ILE A 196 1.10 -0.45 -4.91
CA ILE A 196 1.57 -0.93 -3.62
C ILE A 196 2.22 0.23 -2.86
N PHE A 197 1.71 0.56 -1.71
CA PHE A 197 2.35 1.47 -0.77
C PHE A 197 3.31 0.65 0.10
N TYR A 198 4.57 0.99 0.04
CA TYR A 198 5.62 0.30 0.76
C TYR A 198 6.29 1.24 1.75
N LEU A 199 6.12 0.95 3.03
CA LEU A 199 6.68 1.71 4.14
C LEU A 199 7.87 0.97 4.70
N SER A 200 9.01 1.62 4.88
CA SER A 200 10.17 0.93 5.42
C SER A 200 11.04 1.77 6.36
N HIS A 201 11.81 1.05 7.15
CA HIS A 201 12.98 1.52 7.88
C HIS A 201 14.09 0.50 7.64
N GLU A 202 14.55 0.41 6.40
CA GLU A 202 15.58 -0.56 5.98
C GLU A 202 16.93 -0.21 6.58
N SER A 203 17.33 -0.94 7.61
CA SER A 203 18.58 -0.73 8.32
C SER A 203 19.75 -1.49 7.70
N GLY A 204 20.96 -1.13 8.10
CA GLY A 204 22.19 -1.85 7.75
C GLY A 204 22.99 -1.25 6.61
N ILE A 205 22.88 0.06 6.40
CA ILE A 205 23.66 0.82 5.39
C ILE A 205 25.19 0.58 5.50
N ARG A 206 25.69 0.31 6.70
CA ARG A 206 27.11 -0.05 6.90
C ARG A 206 27.49 -1.38 6.23
N GLN A 207 26.51 -2.17 5.87
CA GLN A 207 26.67 -3.41 5.10
C GLN A 207 26.29 -3.14 3.66
N GLU A 208 27.21 -2.60 2.88
CA GLU A 208 27.00 -2.26 1.46
C GLU A 208 26.34 -3.39 0.66
N SER A 209 26.65 -4.64 1.00
CA SER A 209 26.07 -5.83 0.40
C SER A 209 24.53 -5.93 0.53
N LYS A 210 23.89 -5.15 1.42
CA LYS A 210 22.43 -5.12 1.57
C LYS A 210 21.76 -4.14 0.63
N LEU A 211 22.40 -3.06 0.20
CA LEU A 211 21.78 -2.00 -0.60
C LEU A 211 21.29 -2.52 -1.96
N GLY A 212 22.12 -3.25 -2.66
CA GLY A 212 21.77 -3.85 -3.95
C GLY A 212 20.61 -4.84 -3.84
N PRO A 213 20.62 -5.84 -2.93
CA PRO A 213 19.52 -6.76 -2.72
C PRO A 213 18.19 -6.08 -2.37
N TYR A 214 18.16 -5.13 -1.44
CA TYR A 214 16.93 -4.40 -1.09
C TYR A 214 16.34 -3.66 -2.30
N ARG A 215 17.20 -2.98 -3.06
CA ARG A 215 16.79 -2.30 -4.28
C ARG A 215 16.23 -3.26 -5.32
N ALA A 216 16.90 -4.40 -5.54
CA ALA A 216 16.46 -5.41 -6.50
C ALA A 216 15.13 -6.07 -6.07
N GLN A 217 14.96 -6.36 -4.79
CA GLN A 217 13.75 -6.98 -4.27
C GLN A 217 12.52 -6.12 -4.54
N ILE A 218 12.56 -4.83 -4.19
CA ILE A 218 11.38 -3.98 -4.38
C ILE A 218 11.10 -3.67 -5.86
N GLN A 219 12.13 -3.57 -6.73
CA GLN A 219 11.94 -3.48 -8.17
C GLN A 219 11.29 -4.76 -8.72
N ALA A 220 11.69 -5.94 -8.22
CA ALA A 220 11.06 -7.20 -8.57
C ALA A 220 9.57 -7.21 -8.23
N ARG A 221 9.16 -6.69 -7.05
CA ARG A 221 7.73 -6.60 -6.67
C ARG A 221 6.91 -5.80 -7.69
N ALA A 222 7.48 -4.76 -8.28
CA ALA A 222 6.81 -3.99 -9.32
C ALA A 222 6.72 -4.78 -10.64
N VAL A 223 7.84 -5.26 -11.18
CA VAL A 223 7.90 -5.85 -12.52
C VAL A 223 7.24 -7.22 -12.60
N GLU A 224 7.42 -8.08 -11.61
CA GLU A 224 6.82 -9.43 -11.59
C GLU A 224 5.30 -9.41 -11.45
N ASN A 225 4.75 -8.27 -11.00
CA ASN A 225 3.31 -8.06 -10.85
C ASN A 225 2.73 -7.07 -11.87
N THR A 226 3.55 -6.31 -12.58
CA THR A 226 3.18 -5.22 -13.50
C THR A 226 2.30 -4.18 -12.81
N VAL A 227 2.76 -3.66 -11.67
CA VAL A 227 2.10 -2.64 -10.84
C VAL A 227 3.09 -1.56 -10.39
N TYR A 228 2.58 -0.42 -9.92
CA TYR A 228 3.41 0.59 -9.28
C TYR A 228 3.75 0.23 -7.85
N VAL A 229 4.94 0.64 -7.41
CA VAL A 229 5.33 0.65 -5.99
C VAL A 229 5.72 2.08 -5.59
N VAL A 230 5.13 2.57 -4.51
CA VAL A 230 5.45 3.86 -3.88
C VAL A 230 6.14 3.56 -2.56
N HIS A 231 7.46 3.70 -2.55
CA HIS A 231 8.32 3.31 -1.44
C HIS A 231 8.76 4.53 -0.63
N ALA A 232 8.32 4.63 0.61
CA ALA A 232 8.77 5.62 1.58
C ALA A 232 9.68 4.96 2.62
N ASN A 233 10.95 5.39 2.65
CA ASN A 233 11.96 4.91 3.60
C ASN A 233 12.45 6.05 4.48
N ALA A 234 12.88 5.74 5.71
CA ALA A 234 13.53 6.72 6.56
C ALA A 234 14.95 7.03 6.05
N PRO A 235 15.46 8.27 6.19
CA PRO A 235 16.81 8.61 5.77
C PRO A 235 17.86 8.00 6.68
N ALA A 236 19.09 7.86 6.14
CA ALA A 236 20.26 7.52 6.92
C ALA A 236 20.70 8.67 7.83
N ASN A 237 21.34 8.35 8.95
CA ASN A 237 22.06 9.32 9.75
C ASN A 237 23.49 9.51 9.21
N ASP A 238 24.13 10.64 9.54
CA ASP A 238 25.48 10.98 9.05
C ASP A 238 26.54 9.94 9.49
N ASP A 239 26.31 9.25 10.60
CA ASP A 239 27.16 8.16 11.10
C ASP A 239 26.85 6.79 10.45
N LEU A 240 26.04 6.77 9.41
CA LEU A 240 25.58 5.58 8.72
C LEU A 240 24.76 4.62 9.60
N SER A 241 24.18 5.13 10.68
CA SER A 241 23.16 4.39 11.46
C SER A 241 21.75 4.65 10.92
N GLY A 242 20.77 3.94 11.43
CA GLY A 242 19.38 4.08 11.03
C GLY A 242 19.08 3.37 9.71
N SER A 243 18.23 3.97 8.90
CA SER A 243 17.85 3.45 7.59
C SER A 243 18.82 3.91 6.50
N HIS A 244 18.53 3.70 5.22
CA HIS A 244 19.40 4.10 4.12
C HIS A 244 18.77 5.06 3.11
N GLY A 245 17.59 5.61 3.42
CA GLY A 245 16.94 6.57 2.54
C GLY A 245 16.52 5.97 1.20
N GLN A 246 16.74 6.72 0.12
CA GLN A 246 16.41 6.32 -1.25
C GLN A 246 14.93 5.98 -1.42
N SER A 247 14.04 6.78 -0.80
CA SER A 247 12.61 6.70 -1.08
C SER A 247 12.37 6.88 -2.56
N ARG A 248 11.48 6.07 -3.17
CA ARG A 248 11.36 5.98 -4.63
C ARG A 248 9.95 5.64 -5.09
N VAL A 249 9.67 5.95 -6.34
CA VAL A 249 8.52 5.44 -7.07
C VAL A 249 9.01 4.52 -8.17
N ILE A 250 8.47 3.30 -8.23
CA ILE A 250 8.86 2.27 -9.19
C ILE A 250 7.69 2.01 -10.13
N ALA A 251 7.98 2.05 -11.42
CA ALA A 251 7.02 1.83 -12.49
C ALA A 251 6.72 0.33 -12.69
N PRO A 252 5.62 -0.03 -13.38
CA PRO A 252 5.24 -1.42 -13.62
C PRO A 252 6.23 -2.25 -14.42
N ASP A 253 7.15 -1.62 -15.12
CA ASP A 253 8.27 -2.26 -15.84
C ASP A 253 9.52 -2.47 -14.96
N GLY A 254 9.44 -2.13 -13.65
CA GLY A 254 10.54 -2.25 -12.69
C GLY A 254 11.52 -1.09 -12.71
N ASN A 255 11.38 -0.12 -13.63
CA ASN A 255 12.24 1.05 -13.66
C ASN A 255 11.91 2.03 -12.54
N ILE A 256 12.93 2.66 -11.99
CA ILE A 256 12.76 3.73 -10.99
C ILE A 256 12.29 4.99 -11.73
N PHE A 257 11.08 5.43 -11.41
CA PHE A 257 10.48 6.63 -11.97
C PHE A 257 11.06 7.90 -11.33
N GLY A 258 11.35 7.84 -10.06
CA GLY A 258 12.03 8.88 -9.29
C GLY A 258 12.56 8.32 -7.97
N GLU A 259 13.68 8.86 -7.49
CA GLU A 259 14.36 8.45 -6.26
C GLU A 259 15.03 9.66 -5.62
N VAL A 260 15.04 9.72 -4.29
CA VAL A 260 15.73 10.76 -3.51
C VAL A 260 17.04 10.25 -2.93
N SER A 261 17.81 11.13 -2.29
CA SER A 261 19.12 10.80 -1.71
C SER A 261 19.03 9.87 -0.50
N MET A 262 20.18 9.51 0.08
CA MET A 262 20.21 8.64 1.26
C MET A 262 19.97 9.39 2.56
N PHE A 263 20.41 10.63 2.68
CA PHE A 263 20.61 11.32 3.98
C PHE A 263 19.56 12.40 4.28
N GLY A 264 18.99 13.02 3.25
CA GLY A 264 18.10 14.17 3.41
C GLY A 264 16.67 13.79 3.78
N GLU A 265 15.92 14.76 4.34
CA GLU A 265 14.47 14.72 4.32
C GLU A 265 13.99 15.25 2.98
N GLU A 266 13.53 14.38 2.13
CA GLU A 266 13.21 14.68 0.75
C GLU A 266 11.87 14.04 0.36
N VAL A 267 11.33 14.41 -0.79
CA VAL A 267 10.09 13.82 -1.31
C VAL A 267 10.23 13.56 -2.80
N VAL A 268 9.89 12.36 -3.23
CA VAL A 268 9.66 12.08 -4.64
C VAL A 268 8.15 12.07 -4.91
N THR A 269 7.72 12.85 -5.90
CA THR A 269 6.34 12.87 -6.38
C THR A 269 6.25 12.28 -7.79
N ALA A 270 5.13 11.64 -8.09
CA ALA A 270 4.88 11.06 -9.41
C ALA A 270 3.40 11.08 -9.75
N ASP A 271 3.10 11.33 -11.03
CA ASP A 271 1.77 11.08 -11.59
C ASP A 271 1.76 9.69 -12.22
N LEU A 272 1.09 8.75 -11.55
CA LEU A 272 1.01 7.35 -11.97
C LEU A 272 0.01 7.20 -13.10
N ASP A 273 0.44 6.85 -14.30
CA ASP A 273 -0.47 6.44 -15.40
C ASP A 273 -1.00 5.02 -15.12
N LEU A 274 -2.21 4.94 -14.62
CA LEU A 274 -2.82 3.68 -14.18
C LEU A 274 -3.08 2.70 -15.32
N ARG A 275 -3.06 3.14 -16.58
CA ARG A 275 -3.14 2.26 -17.75
C ARG A 275 -1.94 1.32 -17.86
N ARG A 276 -0.78 1.71 -17.30
CA ARG A 276 0.43 0.90 -17.26
C ARG A 276 0.39 -0.20 -16.20
N ALA A 277 -0.40 -0.02 -15.14
CA ALA A 277 -0.53 -0.99 -14.04
C ALA A 277 -1.53 -2.11 -14.41
N THR A 278 -1.18 -2.92 -15.40
CA THR A 278 -2.08 -3.94 -15.97
C THR A 278 -2.21 -5.19 -15.13
N ALA A 279 -1.28 -5.44 -14.21
CA ALA A 279 -1.11 -6.68 -13.46
C ALA A 279 -0.94 -7.93 -14.34
N VAL A 280 -0.57 -7.78 -15.61
CA VAL A 280 -0.56 -8.88 -16.58
C VAL A 280 0.35 -10.03 -16.14
N ASN A 281 1.53 -9.74 -15.60
CA ASN A 281 2.45 -10.79 -15.14
C ASN A 281 1.89 -11.57 -13.95
N ALA A 282 1.21 -10.86 -13.02
CA ALA A 282 0.52 -11.53 -11.92
C ALA A 282 -0.66 -12.37 -12.40
N LEU A 283 -1.50 -11.82 -13.26
CA LEU A 283 -2.70 -12.52 -13.77
C LEU A 283 -2.35 -13.78 -14.57
N ASN A 284 -1.22 -13.78 -15.28
CA ASN A 284 -0.73 -14.98 -15.97
C ASN A 284 -0.47 -16.16 -15.02
N SER A 285 -0.18 -15.90 -13.73
CA SER A 285 -0.05 -16.95 -12.72
C SER A 285 -1.37 -17.68 -12.45
N LEU A 286 -2.52 -17.05 -12.72
CA LEU A 286 -3.84 -17.68 -12.61
C LEU A 286 -4.23 -18.47 -13.85
N ALA A 287 -3.63 -18.16 -15.01
CA ALA A 287 -3.98 -18.77 -16.28
C ALA A 287 -3.26 -20.11 -16.50
N GLN A 288 -2.02 -20.22 -16.03
CA GLN A 288 -1.15 -21.38 -16.34
C GLN A 288 -0.20 -21.69 -15.17
N GLY A 289 0.11 -22.96 -15.01
CA GLY A 289 1.15 -23.46 -14.12
C GLY A 289 0.67 -24.29 -12.95
N PRO A 290 1.58 -24.99 -12.27
CA PRO A 290 1.27 -25.96 -11.19
C PRO A 290 0.74 -25.29 -9.91
N LEU A 291 0.89 -23.95 -9.76
CA LEU A 291 0.46 -23.20 -8.58
C LEU A 291 -0.88 -22.49 -8.77
N THR A 292 -1.56 -22.67 -9.89
CA THR A 292 -2.80 -21.95 -10.23
C THR A 292 -3.86 -22.08 -9.14
N ASP A 293 -4.11 -23.27 -8.65
CA ASP A 293 -5.14 -23.51 -7.63
C ASP A 293 -4.74 -22.92 -6.28
N TRP A 294 -3.46 -22.96 -5.94
CA TRP A 294 -2.94 -22.33 -4.73
C TRP A 294 -3.12 -20.79 -4.77
N TRP A 295 -2.80 -20.16 -5.91
CA TRP A 295 -3.03 -18.72 -6.10
C TRP A 295 -4.51 -18.36 -5.99
N LYS A 296 -5.39 -19.11 -6.63
CA LYS A 296 -6.85 -18.90 -6.58
C LYS A 296 -7.39 -19.03 -5.16
N GLU A 297 -6.91 -19.97 -4.39
CA GLU A 297 -7.31 -20.13 -3.00
C GLU A 297 -6.75 -19.01 -2.11
N GLY A 298 -5.50 -18.61 -2.32
CA GLY A 298 -4.87 -17.50 -1.60
C GLY A 298 -5.56 -16.16 -1.82
N VAL A 299 -6.01 -15.89 -3.04
CA VAL A 299 -6.74 -14.64 -3.38
C VAL A 299 -8.02 -14.48 -2.55
N LYS A 300 -8.72 -15.56 -2.24
CA LYS A 300 -9.96 -15.52 -1.43
C LYS A 300 -9.73 -15.03 0.01
N ARG A 301 -8.48 -15.04 0.47
CA ARG A 301 -8.08 -14.59 1.82
C ARG A 301 -7.72 -13.10 1.87
N VAL A 302 -7.69 -12.41 0.73
CA VAL A 302 -7.42 -10.97 0.66
C VAL A 302 -8.69 -10.21 0.99
N ARG A 303 -8.62 -9.34 2.01
CA ARG A 303 -9.72 -8.46 2.38
C ARG A 303 -9.90 -7.35 1.34
N ILE A 304 -11.11 -7.17 0.85
CA ILE A 304 -11.47 -6.03 0.01
C ILE A 304 -12.11 -4.97 0.90
N VAL A 305 -11.50 -3.81 0.96
CA VAL A 305 -11.97 -2.68 1.79
C VAL A 305 -12.70 -1.69 0.88
N GLU A 306 -14.02 -1.61 1.04
CA GLU A 306 -14.85 -0.65 0.31
C GLU A 306 -14.92 0.69 1.06
N VAL A 307 -14.70 1.79 0.36
CA VAL A 307 -14.80 3.14 0.93
C VAL A 307 -16.26 3.41 1.31
N GLY A 308 -16.52 3.63 2.59
CA GLY A 308 -17.88 3.86 3.13
C GLY A 308 -18.38 2.76 4.06
N SER A 309 -17.77 1.59 4.08
CA SER A 309 -18.04 0.59 5.13
C SER A 309 -17.32 1.02 6.42
N PRO A 310 -17.99 0.96 7.59
CA PRO A 310 -17.28 1.12 8.86
C PRO A 310 -16.19 0.03 8.94
N ALA A 311 -15.03 0.36 9.50
CA ALA A 311 -14.01 -0.63 9.76
C ALA A 311 -14.66 -1.81 10.51
N PRO A 312 -14.32 -3.08 10.17
CA PRO A 312 -14.90 -4.21 10.85
C PRO A 312 -14.62 -4.05 12.34
N VAL A 313 -15.68 -4.00 13.13
CA VAL A 313 -15.56 -4.17 14.59
C VAL A 313 -15.12 -5.60 14.76
N GLU A 314 -13.86 -5.80 15.16
CA GLU A 314 -13.35 -7.14 15.47
C GLU A 314 -14.29 -7.78 16.48
N SER A 315 -14.96 -8.84 16.04
CA SER A 315 -15.86 -9.62 16.91
C SER A 315 -15.02 -10.20 18.02
N ARG A 316 -15.23 -9.68 19.23
CA ARG A 316 -14.75 -10.31 20.47
C ARG A 316 -15.24 -11.75 20.48
N ARG A 317 -14.34 -12.70 20.27
CA ARG A 317 -14.50 -14.09 20.66
C ARG A 317 -13.39 -14.46 21.63
#